data_521ae3a61be308f2cea6804e168cdf65
#
_entry.id   521ae3a61be308f2cea6804e168cdf65
#
_cell.length_a   1.000
_cell.length_b   1.000
_cell.length_c   1.000
_cell.angle_alpha   90.00
_cell.angle_beta   90.00
_cell.angle_gamma   90.00
#
_symmetry.space_group_name_H-M   'P 1'
#
loop_
_entity.id
_entity.type
_entity.pdbx_description
1 polymer ?
#
loop_
_entity_poly.entity_id
_entity_poly.type
_entity_poly.pdbx_seq_one_letter_code
_entity_poly.pdbx_strand_id
1 'polypeptide(L)'
;MTSDTLSPAVQRALADPALTHEERANLELVLRFRSVPFADRDKYTVDGFRPSRIGMATLAALNPDPGLRYDGRSIPDRTDRILDVIVHGDRVWATWLIEGTHLGHVYGIPPTGRAVSVLEVGQWRIENGLIAEAWFFVDELALIHQLGAWDGLASAPRGADDPGVNQ
;
A
#
# COMPACT_ATOMS: atom_id res chain seq x y z
N MET A 1 13.34 -12.38 9.08
CA MET A 1 14.04 -11.18 8.55
C MET A 1 15.27 -10.95 9.41
N THR A 2 16.43 -10.90 8.81
CA THR A 2 17.65 -10.49 9.53
C THR A 2 17.62 -8.97 9.72
N SER A 3 18.17 -8.48 10.84
CA SER A 3 18.18 -7.06 11.23
C SER A 3 18.76 -6.11 10.15
N ASP A 4 19.60 -6.62 9.27
CA ASP A 4 20.28 -5.85 8.20
C ASP A 4 19.36 -5.41 7.04
N THR A 5 18.11 -5.91 6.99
CA THR A 5 17.18 -5.60 5.89
C THR A 5 16.11 -4.56 6.28
N LEU A 6 16.05 -4.18 7.56
CA LEU A 6 15.08 -3.21 8.05
C LEU A 6 15.60 -1.78 7.89
N SER A 7 14.71 -0.85 7.50
CA SER A 7 15.08 0.57 7.46
C SER A 7 15.50 1.08 8.85
N PRO A 8 16.36 2.11 8.92
CA PRO A 8 16.76 2.70 10.21
C PRO A 8 15.57 3.17 11.06
N ALA A 9 14.49 3.62 10.43
CA ALA A 9 13.29 4.05 11.13
C ALA A 9 12.59 2.85 11.80
N VAL A 10 12.46 1.73 11.09
CA VAL A 10 11.90 0.49 11.65
C VAL A 10 12.77 -0.06 12.79
N GLN A 11 14.09 -0.01 12.64
CA GLN A 11 15.01 -0.43 13.70
C GLN A 11 14.84 0.44 14.96
N ARG A 12 14.73 1.76 14.81
CA ARG A 12 14.47 2.67 15.94
C ARG A 12 13.12 2.39 16.60
N ALA A 13 12.07 2.19 15.80
CA ALA A 13 10.74 1.88 16.35
C ALA A 13 10.76 0.57 17.17
N LEU A 14 11.40 -0.48 16.67
CA LEU A 14 11.53 -1.75 17.40
C LEU A 14 12.39 -1.63 18.65
N ALA A 15 13.36 -0.72 18.67
CA ALA A 15 14.27 -0.50 19.79
C ALA A 15 13.71 0.49 20.84
N ASP A 16 12.56 1.10 20.61
CA ASP A 16 11.99 2.09 21.52
C ASP A 16 11.65 1.44 22.88
N PRO A 17 12.31 1.86 23.98
CA PRO A 17 12.05 1.32 25.31
C PRO A 17 10.69 1.76 25.89
N ALA A 18 10.05 2.76 25.32
CA ALA A 18 8.75 3.25 25.75
C ALA A 18 7.59 2.35 25.27
N LEU A 19 7.82 1.48 24.28
CA LEU A 19 6.80 0.55 23.82
C LEU A 19 6.38 -0.43 24.92
N THR A 20 5.08 -0.55 25.11
CA THR A 20 4.49 -1.65 25.88
C THR A 20 4.78 -2.99 25.19
N HIS A 21 4.62 -4.07 25.93
CA HIS A 21 4.75 -5.42 25.35
C HIS A 21 3.76 -5.66 24.22
N GLU A 22 2.52 -5.18 24.39
CA GLU A 22 1.47 -5.30 23.38
C GLU A 22 1.80 -4.50 22.10
N GLU A 23 2.21 -3.24 22.22
CA GLU A 23 2.59 -2.42 21.08
C GLU A 23 3.75 -3.03 20.30
N ARG A 24 4.74 -3.58 21.00
CA ARG A 24 5.85 -4.29 20.36
C ARG A 24 5.36 -5.51 19.57
N ALA A 25 4.47 -6.32 20.18
CA ALA A 25 3.88 -7.48 19.50
C ALA A 25 3.06 -7.07 18.27
N ASN A 26 2.28 -5.98 18.36
CA ASN A 26 1.49 -5.44 17.28
C ASN A 26 2.37 -4.94 16.12
N LEU A 27 3.45 -4.24 16.44
CA LEU A 27 4.43 -3.78 15.45
C LEU A 27 5.09 -4.97 14.74
N GLU A 28 5.57 -5.97 15.48
CA GLU A 28 6.18 -7.18 14.92
C GLU A 28 5.21 -7.96 14.04
N LEU A 29 3.94 -8.06 14.44
CA LEU A 29 2.88 -8.70 13.66
C LEU A 29 2.74 -8.04 12.27
N VAL A 30 2.63 -6.71 12.24
CA VAL A 30 2.46 -5.97 10.97
C VAL A 30 3.71 -6.09 10.09
N LEU A 31 4.91 -5.97 10.67
CA LEU A 31 6.15 -6.15 9.92
C LEU A 31 6.24 -7.56 9.31
N ARG A 32 5.84 -8.58 10.05
CA ARG A 32 5.78 -9.97 9.56
C ARG A 32 4.73 -10.14 8.46
N PHE A 33 3.51 -9.61 8.67
CA PHE A 33 2.45 -9.60 7.67
C PHE A 33 2.91 -8.98 6.34
N ARG A 34 3.71 -7.90 6.40
CA ARG A 34 4.23 -7.23 5.21
C ARG A 34 5.38 -7.99 4.54
N SER A 35 6.14 -8.76 5.28
CA SER A 35 7.32 -9.49 4.77
C SER A 35 7.01 -10.84 4.12
N VAL A 36 5.83 -11.40 4.35
CA VAL A 36 5.46 -12.71 3.77
C VAL A 36 4.79 -12.53 2.40
N PRO A 37 4.88 -13.57 1.54
CA PRO A 37 4.12 -13.60 0.29
C PRO A 37 2.62 -13.40 0.53
N PHE A 38 1.96 -12.84 -0.46
CA PHE A 38 0.55 -12.51 -0.36
C PHE A 38 -0.34 -13.69 0.06
N ALA A 39 -0.10 -14.87 -0.52
CA ALA A 39 -0.84 -16.09 -0.22
C ALA A 39 -0.73 -16.59 1.25
N ASP A 40 0.27 -16.08 1.98
CA ASP A 40 0.51 -16.45 3.38
C ASP A 40 -0.08 -15.45 4.39
N ARG A 41 -0.66 -14.34 3.92
CA ARG A 41 -1.10 -13.23 4.77
C ARG A 41 -2.34 -13.54 5.60
N ASP A 42 -3.20 -14.42 5.13
CA ASP A 42 -4.44 -14.81 5.84
C ASP A 42 -4.18 -15.39 7.24
N LYS A 43 -2.97 -15.93 7.47
CA LYS A 43 -2.55 -16.45 8.79
C LYS A 43 -2.43 -15.38 9.88
N TYR A 44 -2.38 -14.12 9.48
CA TYR A 44 -2.16 -12.96 10.35
C TYR A 44 -3.42 -12.10 10.51
N THR A 45 -4.52 -12.51 9.91
CA THR A 45 -5.76 -11.72 9.87
C THR A 45 -6.93 -12.49 10.47
N VAL A 46 -7.95 -11.78 10.91
CA VAL A 46 -9.21 -12.39 11.32
C VAL A 46 -9.92 -13.03 10.12
N ASP A 47 -10.79 -14.01 10.39
CA ASP A 47 -11.62 -14.62 9.36
C ASP A 47 -12.46 -13.56 8.62
N GLY A 48 -12.50 -13.68 7.31
CA GLY A 48 -13.25 -12.73 6.46
C GLY A 48 -12.62 -11.35 6.35
N PHE A 49 -11.37 -11.14 6.77
CA PHE A 49 -10.66 -9.88 6.64
C PHE A 49 -10.75 -9.31 5.22
N ARG A 50 -11.09 -8.03 5.14
CA ARG A 50 -11.13 -7.26 3.88
C ARG A 50 -10.50 -5.90 4.13
N PRO A 51 -9.34 -5.60 3.53
CA PRO A 51 -8.74 -4.28 3.64
C PRO A 51 -9.58 -3.24 2.88
N SER A 52 -9.71 -2.07 3.46
CA SER A 52 -10.28 -0.90 2.79
C SER A 52 -9.20 -0.16 2.02
N ARG A 53 -9.53 0.32 0.82
CA ARG A 53 -8.64 1.18 0.04
C ARG A 53 -9.27 2.54 -0.14
N ILE A 54 -8.63 3.54 0.44
CA ILE A 54 -9.10 4.93 0.39
C ILE A 54 -8.36 5.62 -0.76
N GLY A 55 -9.07 6.41 -1.55
CA GLY A 55 -8.49 7.18 -2.67
C GLY A 55 -8.56 6.47 -4.03
N MET A 56 -8.64 5.14 -4.06
CA MET A 56 -8.73 4.37 -5.31
C MET A 56 -10.12 4.39 -5.96
N ALA A 57 -11.12 4.94 -5.28
CA ALA A 57 -12.51 4.90 -5.76
C ALA A 57 -12.70 5.63 -7.09
N THR A 58 -11.97 6.72 -7.33
CA THR A 58 -12.10 7.52 -8.55
C THR A 58 -11.56 6.77 -9.76
N LEU A 59 -10.35 6.21 -9.68
CA LEU A 59 -9.80 5.43 -10.79
C LEU A 59 -10.55 4.11 -11.01
N ALA A 60 -10.99 3.46 -9.93
CA ALA A 60 -11.82 2.27 -10.02
C ALA A 60 -13.19 2.55 -10.65
N ALA A 61 -13.77 3.75 -10.43
CA ALA A 61 -15.01 4.17 -11.08
C ALA A 61 -14.83 4.47 -12.57
N LEU A 62 -13.65 4.97 -12.96
CA LEU A 62 -13.31 5.26 -14.36
C LEU A 62 -12.90 4.02 -15.16
N ASN A 63 -12.43 2.99 -14.47
CA ASN A 63 -12.01 1.74 -15.12
C ASN A 63 -12.41 0.53 -14.26
N PRO A 64 -13.20 -0.42 -14.82
CA PRO A 64 -13.60 -1.64 -14.12
C PRO A 64 -12.43 -2.60 -13.86
N ASP A 65 -11.27 -2.40 -14.51
CA ASP A 65 -10.08 -3.17 -14.21
C ASP A 65 -9.54 -2.72 -12.83
N PRO A 66 -9.54 -3.59 -11.84
CA PRO A 66 -9.07 -3.21 -10.52
C PRO A 66 -7.60 -2.83 -10.57
N GLY A 67 -7.28 -1.73 -9.90
CA GLY A 67 -5.94 -1.17 -9.80
C GLY A 67 -4.88 -2.16 -9.30
N LEU A 68 -3.90 -1.68 -8.57
CA LEU A 68 -2.89 -2.55 -7.96
C LEU A 68 -3.59 -3.64 -7.16
N ARG A 69 -3.79 -4.76 -7.82
CA ARG A 69 -4.41 -5.91 -7.17
C ARG A 69 -3.53 -6.39 -6.05
N TYR A 70 -4.19 -6.70 -4.99
CA TYR A 70 -3.59 -7.28 -3.82
C TYR A 70 -3.03 -8.69 -4.09
N ASP A 71 -3.38 -9.32 -5.20
CA ASP A 71 -2.96 -10.68 -5.58
C ASP A 71 -1.57 -10.76 -6.27
N GLY A 72 -0.88 -9.63 -6.37
CA GLY A 72 0.48 -9.58 -6.92
C GLY A 72 0.58 -9.72 -8.44
N ARG A 73 -0.52 -9.87 -9.18
CA ARG A 73 -0.47 -10.12 -10.63
C ARG A 73 0.07 -8.95 -11.44
N SER A 74 -0.18 -7.74 -10.97
CA SER A 74 0.28 -6.51 -11.66
C SER A 74 1.78 -6.31 -11.55
N ILE A 75 2.35 -6.67 -10.41
CA ILE A 75 3.78 -6.57 -10.07
C ILE A 75 4.18 -7.87 -9.39
N PRO A 76 4.47 -8.95 -10.15
CA PRO A 76 4.71 -10.28 -9.57
C PRO A 76 6.00 -10.40 -8.76
N ASP A 77 6.98 -9.54 -9.05
CA ASP A 77 8.24 -9.42 -8.31
C ASP A 77 8.20 -8.34 -7.22
N ARG A 78 6.98 -7.96 -6.79
CA ARG A 78 6.76 -6.90 -5.80
C ARG A 78 7.53 -7.14 -4.51
N THR A 79 8.23 -6.11 -4.09
CA THR A 79 8.79 -5.97 -2.74
C THR A 79 8.21 -4.73 -2.07
N ASP A 80 8.07 -4.79 -0.75
CA ASP A 80 7.59 -3.67 0.06
C ASP A 80 8.75 -3.19 0.95
N ARG A 81 9.34 -2.06 0.60
CA ARG A 81 10.42 -1.45 1.38
C ARG A 81 9.84 -0.47 2.38
N ILE A 82 9.73 -0.88 3.64
CA ILE A 82 9.14 -0.06 4.72
C ILE A 82 10.09 1.11 5.03
N LEU A 83 9.55 2.32 4.92
CA LEU A 83 10.27 3.57 5.17
C LEU A 83 10.16 4.00 6.63
N ASP A 84 8.95 3.94 7.18
CA ASP A 84 8.66 4.36 8.54
C ASP A 84 7.50 3.58 9.12
N VAL A 85 7.43 3.50 10.45
CA VAL A 85 6.38 2.80 11.16
C VAL A 85 6.16 3.41 12.54
N ILE A 86 4.89 3.54 12.94
CA ILE A 86 4.47 4.02 14.25
C ILE A 86 3.44 3.04 14.80
N VAL A 87 3.53 2.76 16.10
CA VAL A 87 2.53 1.98 16.83
C VAL A 87 2.02 2.79 18.02
N HIS A 88 0.72 2.70 18.27
CA HIS A 88 0.08 3.24 19.46
C HIS A 88 -1.13 2.39 19.81
N GLY A 89 -1.09 1.75 20.98
CA GLY A 89 -2.11 0.80 21.41
C GLY A 89 -2.32 -0.33 20.42
N ASP A 90 -3.56 -0.48 19.98
CA ASP A 90 -3.98 -1.51 19.01
C ASP A 90 -3.75 -1.13 17.53
N ARG A 91 -3.13 0.03 17.25
CA ARG A 91 -2.97 0.56 15.90
C ARG A 91 -1.52 0.67 15.49
N VAL A 92 -1.25 0.22 14.26
CA VAL A 92 0.05 0.37 13.59
C VAL A 92 -0.15 1.15 12.31
N TRP A 93 0.71 2.14 12.08
CA TRP A 93 0.80 2.92 10.86
C TRP A 93 2.15 2.71 10.21
N ALA A 94 2.18 2.55 8.91
CA ALA A 94 3.45 2.48 8.19
C ALA A 94 3.37 3.16 6.82
N THR A 95 4.54 3.59 6.36
CA THR A 95 4.76 4.03 4.98
C THR A 95 5.80 3.12 4.34
N TRP A 96 5.58 2.77 3.09
CA TRP A 96 6.52 1.94 2.33
C TRP A 96 6.49 2.27 0.85
N LEU A 97 7.54 1.88 0.15
CA LEU A 97 7.54 1.85 -1.30
C LEU A 97 7.18 0.46 -1.80
N ILE A 98 6.23 0.41 -2.71
CA ILE A 98 5.97 -0.74 -3.56
C ILE A 98 6.98 -0.66 -4.69
N GLU A 99 7.86 -1.62 -4.79
CA GLU A 99 8.91 -1.69 -5.82
C GLU A 99 8.77 -2.99 -6.61
N GLY A 100 9.03 -2.93 -7.91
CA GLY A 100 8.97 -4.10 -8.79
C GLY A 100 8.75 -3.72 -10.25
N THR A 101 8.39 -4.71 -11.07
CA THR A 101 8.20 -4.56 -12.51
C THR A 101 6.73 -4.72 -12.89
N HIS A 102 6.20 -3.77 -13.67
CA HIS A 102 4.82 -3.80 -14.15
C HIS A 102 4.67 -4.85 -15.28
N LEU A 103 4.19 -6.04 -14.93
CA LEU A 103 4.04 -7.19 -15.81
C LEU A 103 2.59 -7.68 -15.98
N GLY A 104 1.63 -7.10 -15.26
CA GLY A 104 0.21 -7.38 -15.40
C GLY A 104 -0.62 -6.12 -15.57
N HIS A 105 -1.91 -6.23 -15.86
CA HIS A 105 -2.79 -5.08 -16.03
C HIS A 105 -2.99 -4.30 -14.74
N VAL A 106 -2.99 -2.97 -14.85
CA VAL A 106 -3.31 -2.03 -13.77
C VAL A 106 -4.17 -0.90 -14.34
N TYR A 107 -5.38 -0.69 -13.84
CA TYR A 107 -6.32 0.34 -14.31
C TYR A 107 -6.53 0.35 -15.83
N GLY A 108 -6.59 -0.83 -16.45
CA GLY A 108 -6.68 -0.96 -17.91
C GLY A 108 -5.37 -0.69 -18.68
N ILE A 109 -4.30 -0.30 -17.99
CA ILE A 109 -2.99 -0.12 -18.56
C ILE A 109 -2.37 -1.52 -18.77
N PRO A 110 -2.02 -1.91 -20.01
CA PRO A 110 -1.39 -3.20 -20.27
C PRO A 110 0.03 -3.23 -19.70
N PRO A 111 0.62 -4.43 -19.51
CA PRO A 111 1.99 -4.59 -19.06
C PRO A 111 2.97 -3.72 -19.84
N THR A 112 3.73 -2.87 -19.13
CA THR A 112 4.70 -1.96 -19.75
C THR A 112 6.14 -2.45 -19.65
N GLY A 113 6.41 -3.43 -18.77
CA GLY A 113 7.76 -3.87 -18.45
C GLY A 113 8.58 -2.83 -17.68
N ARG A 114 7.98 -1.72 -17.24
CA ARG A 114 8.69 -0.65 -16.53
C ARG A 114 8.85 -1.00 -15.06
N ALA A 115 9.99 -0.61 -14.50
CA ALA A 115 10.17 -0.61 -13.06
C ALA A 115 9.31 0.50 -12.44
N VAL A 116 8.71 0.19 -11.29
CA VAL A 116 7.90 1.12 -10.50
C VAL A 116 8.42 1.21 -9.07
N SER A 117 8.29 2.39 -8.48
CA SER A 117 8.55 2.65 -7.07
C SER A 117 7.52 3.65 -6.57
N VAL A 118 6.51 3.17 -5.85
CA VAL A 118 5.30 3.93 -5.53
C VAL A 118 5.05 3.93 -4.03
N LEU A 119 4.81 5.13 -3.47
CA LEU A 119 4.51 5.28 -2.05
C LEU A 119 3.12 4.72 -1.74
N GLU A 120 3.05 3.91 -0.71
CA GLU A 120 1.82 3.46 -0.08
C GLU A 120 1.87 3.77 1.42
N VAL A 121 0.75 4.17 1.98
CA VAL A 121 0.52 4.36 3.41
C VAL A 121 -0.55 3.41 3.85
N GLY A 122 -0.41 2.81 5.02
CA GLY A 122 -1.43 1.94 5.58
C GLY A 122 -1.53 2.03 7.09
N GLN A 123 -2.70 1.68 7.56
CA GLN A 123 -3.00 1.52 8.97
C GLN A 123 -3.61 0.15 9.20
N TRP A 124 -3.24 -0.47 10.29
CA TRP A 124 -3.81 -1.72 10.78
C TRP A 124 -4.35 -1.52 12.19
N ARG A 125 -5.50 -2.13 12.48
CA ARG A 125 -6.00 -2.35 13.84
C ARG A 125 -5.87 -3.83 14.18
N ILE A 126 -5.29 -4.07 15.34
CA ILE A 126 -5.01 -5.41 15.84
C ILE A 126 -6.02 -5.77 16.93
N GLU A 127 -6.51 -6.99 16.92
CA GLU A 127 -7.40 -7.53 17.92
C GLU A 127 -7.02 -8.99 18.20
N ASN A 128 -6.80 -9.33 19.46
CA ASN A 128 -6.41 -10.68 19.87
C ASN A 128 -5.20 -11.26 19.13
N GLY A 129 -4.21 -10.42 18.79
CA GLY A 129 -2.99 -10.82 18.08
C GLY A 129 -3.19 -11.08 16.58
N LEU A 130 -4.31 -10.67 16.00
CA LEU A 130 -4.60 -10.74 14.57
C LEU A 130 -4.97 -9.37 14.02
N ILE A 131 -4.71 -9.14 12.75
CA ILE A 131 -5.14 -7.93 12.04
C ILE A 131 -6.65 -8.03 11.79
N ALA A 132 -7.41 -7.16 12.45
CA ALA A 132 -8.87 -7.10 12.34
C ALA A 132 -9.33 -6.13 11.24
N GLU A 133 -8.65 -5.00 11.10
CA GLU A 133 -8.94 -3.98 10.10
C GLU A 133 -7.66 -3.46 9.47
N ALA A 134 -7.75 -3.06 8.22
CA ALA A 134 -6.69 -2.29 7.56
C ALA A 134 -7.29 -1.38 6.50
N TRP A 135 -6.61 -0.23 6.29
CA TRP A 135 -6.85 0.59 5.12
C TRP A 135 -5.53 1.05 4.52
N PHE A 136 -5.55 1.33 3.23
CA PHE A 136 -4.38 1.70 2.45
C PHE A 136 -4.67 2.87 1.53
N PHE A 137 -3.67 3.71 1.32
CA PHE A 137 -3.66 4.77 0.34
C PHE A 137 -2.37 4.68 -0.49
N VAL A 138 -2.50 4.63 -1.80
CA VAL A 138 -1.40 4.54 -2.77
C VAL A 138 -1.30 5.84 -3.55
N ASP A 139 -0.09 6.30 -3.83
CA ASP A 139 0.15 7.38 -4.79
C ASP A 139 -0.07 6.88 -6.22
N GLU A 140 -1.34 6.85 -6.64
CA GLU A 140 -1.75 6.34 -7.95
C GLU A 140 -1.32 7.27 -9.08
N LEU A 141 -1.18 8.56 -8.83
CA LEU A 141 -0.69 9.50 -9.84
C LEU A 141 0.77 9.22 -10.17
N ALA A 142 1.61 8.99 -9.16
CA ALA A 142 2.98 8.58 -9.39
C ALA A 142 3.06 7.25 -10.14
N LEU A 143 2.20 6.27 -9.82
CA LEU A 143 2.12 5.01 -10.54
C LEU A 143 1.81 5.23 -12.02
N ILE A 144 0.72 5.93 -12.34
CA ILE A 144 0.29 6.18 -13.72
C ILE A 144 1.38 6.92 -14.51
N HIS A 145 2.03 7.91 -13.89
CA HIS A 145 3.15 8.63 -14.50
C HIS A 145 4.32 7.69 -14.82
N GLN A 146 4.74 6.85 -13.87
CA GLN A 146 5.83 5.88 -14.06
C GLN A 146 5.51 4.85 -15.15
N LEU A 147 4.24 4.47 -15.28
CA LEU A 147 3.77 3.58 -16.36
C LEU A 147 3.74 4.25 -17.73
N GLY A 148 3.90 5.58 -17.80
CA GLY A 148 3.83 6.36 -19.06
C GLY A 148 2.42 6.53 -19.59
N ALA A 149 1.41 6.41 -18.72
CA ALA A 149 -0.01 6.55 -19.08
C ALA A 149 -0.55 7.98 -18.82
N TRP A 150 0.32 8.91 -18.43
CA TRP A 150 -0.05 10.29 -18.11
C TRP A 150 -0.67 11.06 -19.27
N ASP A 151 -0.16 10.85 -20.50
CA ASP A 151 -0.62 11.55 -21.69
C ASP A 151 -2.11 11.28 -21.99
N GLY A 152 -2.60 10.08 -21.67
CA GLY A 152 -4.01 9.73 -21.77
C GLY A 152 -4.91 10.50 -20.79
N LEU A 153 -4.39 10.88 -19.63
CA LEU A 153 -5.10 11.68 -18.64
C LEU A 153 -5.06 13.17 -18.97
N ALA A 154 -3.92 13.65 -19.47
CA ALA A 154 -3.75 15.06 -19.85
C ALA A 154 -4.58 15.45 -21.09
N SER A 155 -4.89 14.49 -21.96
CA SER A 155 -5.68 14.68 -23.17
C SER A 155 -7.18 14.46 -22.98
N ALA A 156 -7.65 14.07 -21.80
CA ALA A 156 -9.08 14.03 -21.52
C ALA A 156 -9.68 15.43 -21.71
N PRO A 157 -10.73 15.59 -22.54
CA PRO A 157 -11.34 16.90 -22.73
C PRO A 157 -11.78 17.42 -21.36
N ARG A 158 -11.30 18.60 -20.98
CA ARG A 158 -11.86 19.32 -19.83
C ARG A 158 -13.34 19.46 -20.11
N GLY A 159 -14.19 18.88 -19.25
CA GLY A 159 -15.62 19.00 -19.38
C GLY A 159 -15.97 20.49 -19.53
N ALA A 160 -16.86 20.83 -20.45
CA ALA A 160 -17.23 22.19 -20.80
C ALA A 160 -17.92 22.96 -19.66
N ASP A 161 -18.01 22.38 -18.46
CA ASP A 161 -18.67 22.93 -17.28
C ASP A 161 -17.70 22.98 -16.09
N ASP A 162 -16.65 23.82 -16.20
CA ASP A 162 -16.02 24.38 -15.01
C ASP A 162 -16.75 25.70 -14.70
N PRO A 163 -17.72 25.74 -13.76
CA PRO A 163 -18.25 27.00 -13.27
C PRO A 163 -17.13 27.64 -12.48
N GLY A 164 -16.46 28.61 -13.13
CA GLY A 164 -15.33 29.33 -12.59
C GLY A 164 -15.50 29.59 -11.08
N VAL A 165 -14.51 29.18 -10.31
CA VAL A 165 -14.33 29.60 -8.92
C VAL A 165 -14.16 31.12 -8.97
N ASN A 166 -15.26 31.82 -8.84
CA ASN A 166 -15.24 33.26 -8.59
C ASN A 166 -14.67 33.47 -7.19
N GLN A 167 -13.70 34.33 -7.15
CA GLN A 167 -12.92 34.93 -6.07
C GLN A 167 -13.70 35.23 -4.79
#